data_0cc74814466c72d34a550329a19b307f
#
_entry.id   0cc74814466c72d34a550329a19b307f
#
_cell.length_a   1.000
_cell.length_b   1.000
_cell.length_c   1.000
_cell.angle_alpha   90.00
_cell.angle_beta   90.00
_cell.angle_gamma   90.00
#
_symmetry.space_group_name_H-M   'P 1'
#
loop_
_entity.id
_entity.type
_entity.pdbx_description
1 polymer ?
#
loop_
_entity_poly.entity_id
_entity_poly.type
_entity_poly.pdbx_seq_one_letter_code
_entity_poly.pdbx_strand_id
1 'polypeptide(L)'
;MATTTTTTRATAVAGARIGGGAAARSRREAVLRVVAPVAVGLIVLGAWQFLVSVVGVSDYLLPSPASIVEEFVAYWPSILSAAIITGTNALVGLVAGTILGLALAALAARWRAIDLMSAPVVAAIAVVPIVALAPVLNSMFGADSQFGRQAIAALASFVPVFVNTLRGFRQTAPVHRDLMKAYAATSGQVLRTITLPTARPFMLTGIRIASSLAVISALVAEYFGGPRGGLGSLISTSAASSAYARAWAYVVASIALGLLFYLATLLLERLVQPHRTQPHRTGGGAR
;
A
#
# COMPACT_ATOMS: atom_id res chain seq x y z
N MET A 1 -54.09 -49.88 -5.66
CA MET A 1 -53.77 -48.82 -4.67
C MET A 1 -52.61 -49.31 -3.81
N ALA A 2 -51.38 -49.01 -4.20
CA ALA A 2 -50.17 -49.10 -3.36
C ALA A 2 -48.92 -48.98 -4.26
N THR A 3 -48.35 -47.81 -4.43
CA THR A 3 -46.92 -47.57 -4.81
C THR A 3 -46.64 -46.08 -4.80
N THR A 4 -46.38 -45.51 -3.62
CA THR A 4 -45.80 -44.13 -3.54
C THR A 4 -45.19 -43.89 -2.17
N THR A 5 -44.15 -44.65 -1.74
CA THR A 5 -43.48 -44.33 -0.46
C THR A 5 -41.96 -44.62 -0.43
N THR A 6 -41.31 -44.95 -1.54
CA THR A 6 -39.89 -45.38 -1.49
C THR A 6 -38.89 -44.39 -2.05
N THR A 7 -39.31 -43.28 -2.68
CA THR A 7 -38.38 -42.34 -3.39
C THR A 7 -37.89 -41.17 -2.55
N THR A 8 -38.54 -40.87 -1.43
CA THR A 8 -38.19 -39.66 -0.63
C THR A 8 -37.05 -39.88 0.38
N ARG A 9 -36.68 -41.10 0.69
CA ARG A 9 -35.64 -41.43 1.68
C ARG A 9 -34.22 -41.51 1.09
N ALA A 10 -34.10 -41.79 -0.21
CA ALA A 10 -32.81 -41.92 -0.89
C ALA A 10 -32.15 -40.55 -1.21
N THR A 11 -32.94 -39.51 -1.45
CA THR A 11 -32.46 -38.17 -1.76
C THR A 11 -31.93 -37.40 -0.52
N ALA A 12 -32.46 -37.69 0.68
CA ALA A 12 -32.01 -37.05 1.92
C ALA A 12 -30.63 -37.54 2.39
N VAL A 13 -30.26 -38.80 2.10
CA VAL A 13 -28.96 -39.36 2.52
C VAL A 13 -27.83 -38.95 1.57
N ALA A 14 -28.10 -38.68 0.31
CA ALA A 14 -27.11 -38.20 -0.68
C ALA A 14 -26.72 -36.75 -0.44
N GLY A 15 -27.63 -35.89 0.01
CA GLY A 15 -27.38 -34.48 0.30
C GLY A 15 -26.45 -34.24 1.53
N ALA A 16 -26.51 -35.11 2.52
CA ALA A 16 -25.72 -34.98 3.76
C ALA A 16 -24.21 -35.31 3.58
N ARG A 17 -23.85 -36.13 2.58
CA ARG A 17 -22.43 -36.47 2.32
C ARG A 17 -21.68 -35.45 1.47
N ILE A 18 -22.36 -34.60 0.72
CA ILE A 18 -21.76 -33.60 -0.16
C ILE A 18 -21.34 -32.35 0.63
N GLY A 19 -22.04 -32.03 1.74
CA GLY A 19 -21.75 -30.87 2.58
C GLY A 19 -20.46 -30.96 3.40
N GLY A 20 -20.08 -32.15 3.86
CA GLY A 20 -18.90 -32.38 4.69
C GLY A 20 -17.57 -32.18 3.93
N GLY A 21 -17.54 -32.55 2.65
CA GLY A 21 -16.34 -32.40 1.81
C GLY A 21 -16.05 -30.96 1.40
N ALA A 22 -17.07 -30.14 1.21
CA ALA A 22 -16.92 -28.72 0.83
C ALA A 22 -16.41 -27.88 2.01
N ALA A 23 -16.92 -28.11 3.21
CA ALA A 23 -16.47 -27.41 4.43
C ALA A 23 -15.01 -27.77 4.81
N ALA A 24 -14.65 -29.06 4.68
CA ALA A 24 -13.28 -29.51 4.94
C ALA A 24 -12.28 -28.97 3.90
N ARG A 25 -12.66 -28.89 2.63
CA ARG A 25 -11.85 -28.25 1.56
C ARG A 25 -11.68 -26.75 1.82
N SER A 26 -12.74 -26.03 2.14
CA SER A 26 -12.73 -24.61 2.47
C SER A 26 -11.79 -24.30 3.66
N ARG A 27 -11.82 -25.12 4.70
CA ARG A 27 -10.95 -24.98 5.88
C ARG A 27 -9.49 -25.28 5.54
N ARG A 28 -9.22 -26.32 4.76
CA ARG A 28 -7.87 -26.65 4.29
C ARG A 28 -7.29 -25.56 3.38
N GLU A 29 -8.09 -25.00 2.48
CA GLU A 29 -7.66 -23.87 1.64
C GLU A 29 -7.39 -22.62 2.46
N ALA A 30 -8.20 -22.33 3.49
CA ALA A 30 -7.95 -21.19 4.39
C ALA A 30 -6.65 -21.37 5.19
N VAL A 31 -6.36 -22.58 5.69
CA VAL A 31 -5.12 -22.90 6.38
C VAL A 31 -3.93 -22.79 5.42
N LEU A 32 -4.02 -23.34 4.21
CA LEU A 32 -2.96 -23.28 3.21
C LEU A 32 -2.65 -21.84 2.78
N ARG A 33 -3.63 -20.94 2.74
CA ARG A 33 -3.42 -19.51 2.41
C ARG A 33 -2.53 -18.79 3.42
N VAL A 34 -2.47 -19.25 4.66
CA VAL A 34 -1.61 -18.66 5.70
C VAL A 34 -0.33 -19.47 5.88
N VAL A 35 -0.45 -20.79 5.95
CA VAL A 35 0.69 -21.69 6.23
C VAL A 35 1.69 -21.70 5.07
N ALA A 36 1.22 -21.71 3.81
CA ALA A 36 2.12 -21.78 2.68
C ALA A 36 3.06 -20.56 2.57
N PRO A 37 2.61 -19.30 2.66
CA PRO A 37 3.51 -18.16 2.64
C PRO A 37 4.50 -18.15 3.83
N VAL A 38 4.02 -18.51 5.03
CA VAL A 38 4.89 -18.59 6.21
C VAL A 38 5.95 -19.66 6.05
N ALA A 39 5.57 -20.87 5.58
CA ALA A 39 6.51 -21.96 5.33
C ALA A 39 7.58 -21.57 4.30
N VAL A 40 7.16 -20.94 3.19
CA VAL A 40 8.10 -20.43 2.18
C VAL A 40 9.05 -19.38 2.79
N GLY A 41 8.53 -18.44 3.59
CA GLY A 41 9.35 -17.44 4.28
C GLY A 41 10.40 -18.09 5.20
N LEU A 42 10.00 -19.09 6.00
CA LEU A 42 10.91 -19.81 6.89
C LEU A 42 11.95 -20.63 6.13
N ILE A 43 11.57 -21.26 5.02
CA ILE A 43 12.51 -22.00 4.14
C ILE A 43 13.55 -21.03 3.56
N VAL A 44 13.12 -19.87 3.07
CA VAL A 44 14.03 -18.85 2.51
C VAL A 44 14.98 -18.33 3.58
N LEU A 45 14.49 -18.00 4.77
CA LEU A 45 15.34 -17.56 5.89
C LEU A 45 16.29 -18.65 6.35
N GLY A 46 15.85 -19.90 6.43
CA GLY A 46 16.69 -21.05 6.77
C GLY A 46 17.77 -21.30 5.72
N ALA A 47 17.43 -21.24 4.44
CA ALA A 47 18.37 -21.36 3.35
C ALA A 47 19.40 -20.21 3.36
N TRP A 48 18.99 -18.97 3.65
CA TRP A 48 19.89 -17.84 3.81
C TRP A 48 20.84 -18.05 5.00
N GLN A 49 20.32 -18.41 6.17
CA GLN A 49 21.14 -18.70 7.34
C GLN A 49 22.15 -19.82 7.06
N PHE A 50 21.70 -20.91 6.42
CA PHE A 50 22.55 -22.02 6.03
C PHE A 50 23.67 -21.60 5.06
N LEU A 51 23.32 -20.80 4.05
CA LEU A 51 24.27 -20.28 3.07
C LEU A 51 25.41 -19.49 3.75
N VAL A 52 25.05 -18.62 4.70
CA VAL A 52 26.06 -17.82 5.40
C VAL A 52 26.88 -18.66 6.39
N SER A 53 26.20 -19.50 7.19
CA SER A 53 26.86 -20.21 8.29
C SER A 53 27.69 -21.45 7.84
N VAL A 54 27.26 -22.16 6.78
CA VAL A 54 27.85 -23.42 6.34
C VAL A 54 28.72 -23.25 5.11
N VAL A 55 28.26 -22.46 4.12
CA VAL A 55 29.04 -22.19 2.90
C VAL A 55 30.14 -21.14 3.16
N GLY A 56 30.03 -20.40 4.27
CA GLY A 56 31.07 -19.45 4.69
C GLY A 56 31.06 -18.16 3.87
N VAL A 57 29.88 -17.71 3.42
CA VAL A 57 29.77 -16.40 2.78
C VAL A 57 30.17 -15.33 3.78
N SER A 58 31.08 -14.47 3.40
CA SER A 58 31.56 -13.38 4.26
C SER A 58 30.42 -12.45 4.69
N ASP A 59 30.37 -12.09 5.98
CA ASP A 59 29.42 -11.13 6.54
C ASP A 59 29.47 -9.76 5.83
N TYR A 60 30.58 -9.44 5.19
CA TYR A 60 30.75 -8.27 4.33
C TYR A 60 29.85 -8.32 3.10
N LEU A 61 29.63 -9.50 2.51
CA LEU A 61 28.79 -9.67 1.32
C LEU A 61 27.32 -9.86 1.72
N LEU A 62 27.07 -10.68 2.74
CA LEU A 62 25.73 -11.02 3.17
C LEU A 62 25.73 -11.35 4.67
N PRO A 63 25.28 -10.43 5.55
CA PRO A 63 25.14 -10.72 6.98
C PRO A 63 24.15 -11.84 7.23
N SER A 64 24.38 -12.63 8.29
CA SER A 64 23.46 -13.70 8.67
C SER A 64 22.15 -13.12 9.24
N PRO A 65 20.99 -13.77 9.05
CA PRO A 65 19.76 -13.40 9.73
C PRO A 65 19.91 -13.29 11.25
N ALA A 66 20.72 -14.15 11.86
CA ALA A 66 20.99 -14.11 13.31
C ALA A 66 21.70 -12.81 13.72
N SER A 67 22.78 -12.43 13.03
CA SER A 67 23.50 -11.17 13.32
C SER A 67 22.63 -9.93 13.08
N ILE A 68 21.72 -9.96 12.10
CA ILE A 68 20.76 -8.88 11.87
C ILE A 68 19.81 -8.74 13.06
N VAL A 69 19.31 -9.85 13.61
CA VAL A 69 18.43 -9.84 14.79
C VAL A 69 19.18 -9.34 16.03
N GLU A 70 20.41 -9.75 16.24
CA GLU A 70 21.26 -9.27 17.35
C GLU A 70 21.46 -7.76 17.27
N GLU A 71 21.83 -7.22 16.11
CA GLU A 71 21.97 -5.76 15.90
C GLU A 71 20.61 -5.03 16.04
N PHE A 72 19.53 -5.64 15.57
CA PHE A 72 18.20 -5.07 15.73
C PHE A 72 17.82 -4.89 17.20
N VAL A 73 18.09 -5.86 18.04
CA VAL A 73 17.81 -5.79 19.49
C VAL A 73 18.77 -4.81 20.16
N ALA A 74 20.06 -4.88 19.86
CA ALA A 74 21.08 -4.03 20.46
C ALA A 74 20.86 -2.54 20.16
N TYR A 75 20.40 -2.21 18.94
CA TYR A 75 20.18 -0.82 18.50
C TYR A 75 18.71 -0.41 18.51
N TRP A 76 17.85 -1.12 19.22
CA TRP A 76 16.40 -0.84 19.29
C TRP A 76 16.06 0.63 19.60
N PRO A 77 16.66 1.31 20.60
CA PRO A 77 16.37 2.72 20.87
C PRO A 77 16.69 3.64 19.68
N SER A 78 17.81 3.39 19.00
CA SER A 78 18.20 4.13 17.79
C SER A 78 17.25 3.85 16.61
N ILE A 79 16.86 2.59 16.42
CA ILE A 79 15.88 2.18 15.41
C ILE A 79 14.55 2.91 15.64
N LEU A 80 14.06 2.93 16.87
CA LEU A 80 12.79 3.57 17.20
C LEU A 80 12.83 5.08 16.95
N SER A 81 13.87 5.76 17.40
CA SER A 81 14.03 7.21 17.17
C SER A 81 14.12 7.55 15.68
N ALA A 82 14.87 6.77 14.92
CA ALA A 82 15.00 6.93 13.47
C ALA A 82 13.68 6.63 12.74
N ALA A 83 12.95 5.58 13.16
CA ALA A 83 11.64 5.24 12.60
C ALA A 83 10.60 6.35 12.82
N ILE A 84 10.65 7.04 13.98
CA ILE A 84 9.79 8.20 14.25
C ILE A 84 10.12 9.35 13.29
N ILE A 85 11.39 9.63 13.04
CA ILE A 85 11.80 10.69 12.11
C ILE A 85 11.34 10.38 10.69
N THR A 86 11.67 9.18 10.17
CA THR A 86 11.25 8.73 8.84
C THR A 86 9.73 8.67 8.72
N GLY A 87 9.06 8.13 9.75
CA GLY A 87 7.60 8.05 9.81
C GLY A 87 6.93 9.42 9.78
N THR A 88 7.49 10.40 10.51
CA THR A 88 6.98 11.79 10.48
C THR A 88 7.16 12.42 9.10
N ASN A 89 8.34 12.27 8.47
CA ASN A 89 8.58 12.77 7.12
C ASN A 89 7.63 12.14 6.09
N ALA A 90 7.45 10.83 6.16
CA ALA A 90 6.52 10.11 5.30
C ALA A 90 5.07 10.53 5.53
N LEU A 91 4.65 10.71 6.80
CA LEU A 91 3.29 11.10 7.14
C LEU A 91 2.95 12.51 6.66
N VAL A 92 3.84 13.47 6.94
CA VAL A 92 3.66 14.86 6.47
C VAL A 92 3.60 14.90 4.94
N GLY A 93 4.52 14.19 4.27
CA GLY A 93 4.51 14.07 2.82
C GLY A 93 3.24 13.40 2.28
N LEU A 94 2.79 12.30 2.89
CA LEU A 94 1.55 11.60 2.52
C LEU A 94 0.33 12.52 2.64
N VAL A 95 0.20 13.24 3.75
CA VAL A 95 -0.92 14.16 4.00
C VAL A 95 -0.89 15.31 3.00
N ALA A 96 0.26 15.96 2.81
CA ALA A 96 0.40 17.06 1.85
C ALA A 96 0.12 16.60 0.41
N GLY A 97 0.73 15.49 -0.02
CA GLY A 97 0.49 14.92 -1.35
C GLY A 97 -0.95 14.46 -1.57
N THR A 98 -1.60 13.93 -0.52
CA THR A 98 -3.02 13.55 -0.56
C THR A 98 -3.90 14.78 -0.73
N ILE A 99 -3.71 15.83 0.06
CA ILE A 99 -4.50 17.06 -0.05
C ILE A 99 -4.35 17.68 -1.44
N LEU A 100 -3.12 17.82 -1.92
CA LEU A 100 -2.85 18.38 -3.25
C LEU A 100 -3.43 17.49 -4.36
N GLY A 101 -3.28 16.17 -4.26
CA GLY A 101 -3.82 15.22 -5.24
C GLY A 101 -5.34 15.23 -5.32
N LEU A 102 -6.01 15.22 -4.17
CA LEU A 102 -7.47 15.32 -4.10
C LEU A 102 -7.97 16.66 -4.64
N ALA A 103 -7.34 17.78 -4.24
CA ALA A 103 -7.71 19.11 -4.68
C ALA A 103 -7.56 19.28 -6.20
N LEU A 104 -6.40 18.90 -6.75
CA LEU A 104 -6.18 19.00 -8.19
C LEU A 104 -7.09 18.07 -8.99
N ALA A 105 -7.37 16.85 -8.50
CA ALA A 105 -8.30 15.93 -9.14
C ALA A 105 -9.74 16.49 -9.15
N ALA A 106 -10.17 17.14 -8.06
CA ALA A 106 -11.48 17.80 -8.01
C ALA A 106 -11.56 18.97 -8.99
N LEU A 107 -10.51 19.80 -9.08
CA LEU A 107 -10.41 20.89 -10.03
C LEU A 107 -10.42 20.39 -11.48
N ALA A 108 -9.63 19.35 -11.79
CA ALA A 108 -9.57 18.73 -13.10
C ALA A 108 -10.92 18.08 -13.51
N ALA A 109 -11.61 17.46 -12.55
CA ALA A 109 -12.95 16.91 -12.79
C ALA A 109 -14.00 18.01 -13.08
N ARG A 110 -13.80 19.25 -12.58
CA ARG A 110 -14.74 20.37 -12.73
C ARG A 110 -14.45 21.21 -13.98
N TRP A 111 -13.18 21.40 -14.35
CA TRP A 111 -12.75 22.27 -15.44
C TRP A 111 -11.91 21.54 -16.49
N ARG A 112 -12.44 21.46 -17.71
CA ARG A 112 -11.77 20.77 -18.84
C ARG A 112 -10.37 21.31 -19.15
N ALA A 113 -10.15 22.62 -18.97
CA ALA A 113 -8.83 23.20 -19.17
C ALA A 113 -7.79 22.64 -18.19
N ILE A 114 -8.14 22.56 -16.89
CA ILE A 114 -7.26 21.99 -15.87
C ILE A 114 -7.03 20.50 -16.14
N ASP A 115 -8.04 19.78 -16.57
CA ASP A 115 -7.92 18.37 -16.93
C ASP A 115 -6.90 18.15 -18.07
N LEU A 116 -7.01 18.91 -19.15
CA LEU A 116 -6.08 18.82 -20.27
C LEU A 116 -4.65 19.22 -19.90
N MET A 117 -4.49 20.21 -19.01
CA MET A 117 -3.18 20.68 -18.53
C MET A 117 -2.58 19.76 -17.50
N SER A 118 -3.39 19.10 -16.66
CA SER A 118 -2.90 18.24 -15.57
C SER A 118 -2.21 16.97 -16.08
N ALA A 119 -2.67 16.39 -17.18
CA ALA A 119 -2.15 15.14 -17.70
C ALA A 119 -0.63 15.20 -18.01
N PRO A 120 -0.11 16.18 -18.80
CA PRO A 120 1.32 16.29 -19.07
C PRO A 120 2.12 16.66 -17.81
N VAL A 121 1.57 17.51 -16.92
CA VAL A 121 2.25 17.90 -15.68
C VAL A 121 2.41 16.71 -14.73
N VAL A 122 1.36 15.94 -14.53
CA VAL A 122 1.42 14.74 -13.66
C VAL A 122 2.33 13.67 -14.27
N ALA A 123 2.31 13.50 -15.59
CA ALA A 123 3.24 12.61 -16.28
C ALA A 123 4.70 13.06 -16.09
N ALA A 124 5.00 14.36 -16.19
CA ALA A 124 6.32 14.90 -15.93
C ALA A 124 6.77 14.63 -14.48
N ILE A 125 5.91 14.90 -13.49
CA ILE A 125 6.21 14.63 -12.08
C ILE A 125 6.47 13.14 -11.83
N ALA A 126 5.71 12.24 -12.47
CA ALA A 126 5.85 10.80 -12.31
C ALA A 126 7.21 10.25 -12.81
N VAL A 127 7.87 10.95 -13.71
CA VAL A 127 9.17 10.56 -14.30
C VAL A 127 10.37 11.20 -13.56
N VAL A 128 10.12 12.16 -12.66
CA VAL A 128 11.19 12.83 -11.91
C VAL A 128 11.99 11.83 -11.08
N PRO A 129 13.31 11.72 -11.25
CA PRO A 129 14.12 10.80 -10.46
C PRO A 129 14.29 11.32 -9.04
N ILE A 130 13.53 10.71 -8.09
CA ILE A 130 13.54 11.09 -6.67
C ILE A 130 14.96 11.09 -6.09
N VAL A 131 15.80 10.12 -6.49
CA VAL A 131 17.19 10.00 -6.04
C VAL A 131 18.01 11.24 -6.38
N ALA A 132 17.78 11.84 -7.55
CA ALA A 132 18.49 13.05 -7.97
C ALA A 132 17.95 14.32 -7.25
N LEU A 133 16.69 14.34 -6.87
CA LEU A 133 16.09 15.47 -6.17
C LEU A 133 16.59 15.63 -4.74
N ALA A 134 16.88 14.53 -4.04
CA ALA A 134 17.23 14.58 -2.63
C ALA A 134 18.47 15.47 -2.33
N PRO A 135 19.62 15.31 -3.01
CA PRO A 135 20.77 16.20 -2.79
C PRO A 135 20.47 17.66 -3.15
N VAL A 136 19.71 17.90 -4.22
CA VAL A 136 19.36 19.25 -4.69
C VAL A 136 18.51 19.97 -3.63
N LEU A 137 17.43 19.33 -3.14
CA LEU A 137 16.57 19.94 -2.13
C LEU A 137 17.30 20.15 -0.81
N ASN A 138 18.19 19.23 -0.42
CA ASN A 138 19.02 19.41 0.78
C ASN A 138 20.00 20.59 0.64
N SER A 139 20.55 20.82 -0.55
CA SER A 139 21.40 21.98 -0.81
C SER A 139 20.60 23.29 -0.79
N MET A 140 19.35 23.27 -1.26
CA MET A 140 18.49 24.47 -1.32
C MET A 140 17.92 24.86 0.06
N PHE A 141 17.48 23.87 0.83
CA PHE A 141 16.78 24.11 2.12
C PHE A 141 17.64 23.87 3.34
N GLY A 142 18.89 23.45 3.15
CA GLY A 142 19.82 23.08 4.19
C GLY A 142 19.67 21.63 4.65
N ALA A 143 20.78 20.99 4.95
CA ALA A 143 20.82 19.59 5.38
C ALA A 143 20.10 19.34 6.73
N ASP A 144 19.86 20.37 7.53
CA ASP A 144 19.12 20.33 8.80
C ASP A 144 17.61 20.33 8.62
N SER A 145 17.12 20.77 7.47
CA SER A 145 15.70 20.89 7.21
C SER A 145 15.09 19.54 6.82
N GLN A 146 13.97 19.18 7.45
CA GLN A 146 13.16 18.03 7.03
C GLN A 146 12.31 18.32 5.79
N PHE A 147 12.21 19.60 5.40
CA PHE A 147 11.31 20.03 4.32
C PHE A 147 11.59 19.33 2.99
N GLY A 148 12.87 19.21 2.60
CA GLY A 148 13.24 18.53 1.34
C GLY A 148 12.74 17.07 1.31
N ARG A 149 12.87 16.34 2.41
CA ARG A 149 12.44 14.94 2.56
C ARG A 149 10.91 14.82 2.50
N GLN A 150 10.22 15.72 3.21
CA GLN A 150 8.74 15.80 3.21
C GLN A 150 8.20 16.19 1.83
N ALA A 151 8.86 17.12 1.12
CA ALA A 151 8.48 17.53 -0.23
C ALA A 151 8.60 16.37 -1.23
N ILE A 152 9.68 15.59 -1.16
CA ILE A 152 9.87 14.39 -1.99
C ILE A 152 8.77 13.35 -1.71
N ALA A 153 8.48 13.09 -0.42
CA ALA A 153 7.42 12.17 -0.05
C ALA A 153 6.03 12.69 -0.49
N ALA A 154 5.82 14.01 -0.49
CA ALA A 154 4.59 14.63 -0.98
C ALA A 154 4.44 14.48 -2.50
N LEU A 155 5.49 14.70 -3.28
CA LEU A 155 5.48 14.49 -4.73
C LEU A 155 5.18 13.03 -5.09
N ALA A 156 5.81 12.07 -4.40
CA ALA A 156 5.58 10.66 -4.63
C ALA A 156 4.16 10.21 -4.26
N SER A 157 3.57 10.84 -3.24
CA SER A 157 2.20 10.56 -2.80
C SER A 157 1.15 11.22 -3.70
N PHE A 158 1.45 12.40 -4.22
CA PHE A 158 0.54 13.21 -5.04
C PHE A 158 0.06 12.47 -6.30
N VAL A 159 0.97 11.85 -7.05
CA VAL A 159 0.66 11.20 -8.34
C VAL A 159 -0.39 10.09 -8.20
N PRO A 160 -0.21 9.05 -7.36
CA PRO A 160 -1.18 7.97 -7.25
C PRO A 160 -2.53 8.46 -6.69
N VAL A 161 -2.53 9.43 -5.77
CA VAL A 161 -3.77 10.01 -5.25
C VAL A 161 -4.52 10.77 -6.33
N PHE A 162 -3.85 11.66 -7.08
CA PHE A 162 -4.45 12.42 -8.16
C PHE A 162 -5.05 11.50 -9.23
N VAL A 163 -4.26 10.55 -9.76
CA VAL A 163 -4.67 9.68 -10.87
C VAL A 163 -5.86 8.81 -10.47
N ASN A 164 -5.81 8.18 -9.30
CA ASN A 164 -6.91 7.34 -8.84
C ASN A 164 -8.17 8.16 -8.53
N THR A 165 -8.04 9.32 -7.88
CA THR A 165 -9.17 10.18 -7.57
C THR A 165 -9.86 10.69 -8.83
N LEU A 166 -9.09 11.20 -9.80
CA LEU A 166 -9.64 11.67 -11.07
C LEU A 166 -10.34 10.55 -11.83
N ARG A 167 -9.73 9.35 -11.84
CA ARG A 167 -10.37 8.14 -12.39
C ARG A 167 -11.68 7.84 -11.69
N GLY A 168 -11.72 7.93 -10.35
CA GLY A 168 -12.93 7.72 -9.56
C GLY A 168 -14.05 8.68 -9.90
N PHE A 169 -13.76 9.97 -10.07
CA PHE A 169 -14.75 10.97 -10.47
C PHE A 169 -15.34 10.70 -11.86
N ARG A 170 -14.60 10.02 -12.74
CA ARG A 170 -15.05 9.66 -14.09
C ARG A 170 -15.83 8.35 -14.17
N GLN A 171 -15.87 7.56 -13.09
CA GLN A 171 -16.55 6.24 -13.07
C GLN A 171 -18.08 6.33 -12.89
N THR A 172 -18.64 7.52 -12.74
CA THR A 172 -20.10 7.69 -12.62
C THR A 172 -20.79 7.26 -13.92
N ALA A 173 -21.61 6.20 -13.85
CA ALA A 173 -22.34 5.71 -15.02
C ALA A 173 -23.26 6.77 -15.62
N PRO A 174 -23.36 6.87 -16.96
CA PRO A 174 -24.24 7.83 -17.62
C PRO A 174 -25.70 7.74 -17.16
N VAL A 175 -26.22 6.54 -16.96
CA VAL A 175 -27.60 6.31 -16.50
C VAL A 175 -27.89 6.98 -15.17
N HIS A 176 -26.93 6.99 -14.23
CA HIS A 176 -27.10 7.67 -12.94
C HIS A 176 -27.12 9.19 -13.10
N ARG A 177 -26.34 9.75 -14.03
CA ARG A 177 -26.33 11.18 -14.35
C ARG A 177 -27.65 11.61 -14.99
N ASP A 178 -28.19 10.80 -15.90
CA ASP A 178 -29.45 11.08 -16.57
C ASP A 178 -30.63 10.97 -15.59
N LEU A 179 -30.61 10.01 -14.68
CA LEU A 179 -31.56 9.92 -13.57
C LEU A 179 -31.55 11.20 -12.73
N MET A 180 -30.39 11.71 -12.33
CA MET A 180 -30.30 12.95 -11.55
C MET A 180 -30.79 14.19 -12.33
N LYS A 181 -30.58 14.23 -13.64
CA LYS A 181 -31.18 15.28 -14.50
C LYS A 181 -32.70 15.20 -14.50
N ALA A 182 -33.27 13.98 -14.59
CA ALA A 182 -34.72 13.79 -14.53
C ALA A 182 -35.34 14.30 -13.21
N TYR A 183 -34.56 14.20 -12.09
CA TYR A 183 -34.96 14.78 -10.80
C TYR A 183 -34.60 16.27 -10.64
N ALA A 184 -34.17 16.95 -11.70
CA ALA A 184 -33.72 18.35 -11.68
C ALA A 184 -32.67 18.63 -10.59
N ALA A 185 -31.80 17.66 -10.29
CA ALA A 185 -30.80 17.76 -9.25
C ALA A 185 -29.71 18.77 -9.61
N THR A 186 -29.31 19.58 -8.63
CA THR A 186 -28.19 20.51 -8.78
C THR A 186 -26.85 19.80 -8.88
N SER A 187 -25.84 20.45 -9.47
CA SER A 187 -24.46 19.88 -9.58
C SER A 187 -23.89 19.46 -8.22
N GLY A 188 -24.21 20.19 -7.15
CA GLY A 188 -23.79 19.85 -5.78
C GLY A 188 -24.45 18.57 -5.26
N GLN A 189 -25.72 18.35 -5.57
CA GLN A 189 -26.43 17.12 -5.22
C GLN A 189 -25.88 15.94 -6.00
N VAL A 190 -25.63 16.07 -7.31
CA VAL A 190 -24.99 15.04 -8.13
C VAL A 190 -23.61 14.66 -7.55
N LEU A 191 -22.80 15.66 -7.18
CA LEU A 191 -21.49 15.44 -6.59
C LEU A 191 -21.58 14.63 -5.29
N ARG A 192 -22.44 15.04 -4.35
CA ARG A 192 -22.53 14.43 -3.02
C ARG A 192 -23.23 13.07 -3.03
N THR A 193 -24.24 12.88 -3.90
CA THR A 193 -25.08 11.67 -3.88
C THR A 193 -24.53 10.55 -4.77
N ILE A 194 -23.86 10.87 -5.86
CA ILE A 194 -23.39 9.86 -6.83
C ILE A 194 -21.87 9.91 -7.02
N THR A 195 -21.34 11.10 -7.40
CA THR A 195 -19.95 11.18 -7.84
C THR A 195 -18.98 10.87 -6.71
N LEU A 196 -19.14 11.50 -5.55
CA LEU A 196 -18.25 11.29 -4.40
C LEU A 196 -18.34 9.87 -3.81
N PRO A 197 -19.52 9.27 -3.60
CA PRO A 197 -19.64 7.88 -3.16
C PRO A 197 -19.01 6.89 -4.15
N THR A 198 -19.16 7.11 -5.46
CA THR A 198 -18.54 6.28 -6.50
C THR A 198 -17.02 6.45 -6.53
N ALA A 199 -16.50 7.64 -6.27
CA ALA A 199 -15.08 7.94 -6.26
C ALA A 199 -14.35 7.46 -5.00
N ARG A 200 -15.03 7.34 -3.85
CA ARG A 200 -14.42 6.96 -2.56
C ARG A 200 -13.49 5.74 -2.62
N PRO A 201 -13.88 4.59 -3.22
CA PRO A 201 -12.99 3.44 -3.30
C PRO A 201 -11.72 3.72 -4.09
N PHE A 202 -11.79 4.52 -5.14
CA PHE A 202 -10.63 4.93 -5.93
C PHE A 202 -9.71 5.87 -5.14
N MET A 203 -10.27 6.85 -4.43
CA MET A 203 -9.53 7.76 -3.55
C MET A 203 -8.75 6.98 -2.49
N LEU A 204 -9.39 6.05 -1.79
CA LEU A 204 -8.76 5.24 -0.75
C LEU A 204 -7.68 4.30 -1.33
N THR A 205 -7.92 3.71 -2.51
CA THR A 205 -6.89 2.95 -3.23
C THR A 205 -5.69 3.82 -3.57
N GLY A 206 -5.90 5.05 -4.04
CA GLY A 206 -4.84 6.02 -4.30
C GLY A 206 -4.02 6.35 -3.06
N ILE A 207 -4.68 6.62 -1.93
CA ILE A 207 -4.03 6.90 -0.64
C ILE A 207 -3.24 5.67 -0.13
N ARG A 208 -3.76 4.47 -0.28
CA ARG A 208 -3.06 3.24 0.10
C ARG A 208 -1.78 3.03 -0.71
N ILE A 209 -1.81 3.23 -2.02
CA ILE A 209 -0.60 3.17 -2.86
C ILE A 209 0.38 4.28 -2.44
N ALA A 210 -0.12 5.49 -2.22
CA ALA A 210 0.67 6.64 -1.79
C ALA A 210 1.36 6.42 -0.44
N SER A 211 0.74 5.69 0.49
CA SER A 211 1.30 5.46 1.83
C SER A 211 2.61 4.67 1.78
N SER A 212 2.70 3.65 0.96
CA SER A 212 3.95 2.90 0.75
C SER A 212 4.99 3.74 0.03
N LEU A 213 4.58 4.48 -1.02
CA LEU A 213 5.48 5.35 -1.77
C LEU A 213 6.02 6.50 -0.92
N ALA A 214 5.24 7.04 0.01
CA ALA A 214 5.69 8.08 0.94
C ALA A 214 6.85 7.59 1.81
N VAL A 215 6.75 6.39 2.38
CA VAL A 215 7.82 5.80 3.21
C VAL A 215 9.06 5.51 2.36
N ILE A 216 8.89 4.89 1.19
CA ILE A 216 10.01 4.60 0.29
C ILE A 216 10.73 5.90 -0.11
N SER A 217 9.97 6.93 -0.46
CA SER A 217 10.54 8.20 -0.92
C SER A 217 11.20 8.98 0.20
N ALA A 218 10.66 8.94 1.43
CA ALA A 218 11.30 9.51 2.60
C ALA A 218 12.64 8.81 2.90
N LEU A 219 12.66 7.47 2.87
CA LEU A 219 13.88 6.67 3.04
C LEU A 219 14.95 6.98 2.00
N VAL A 220 14.57 7.06 0.73
CA VAL A 220 15.49 7.40 -0.36
C VAL A 220 16.04 8.82 -0.18
N ALA A 221 15.18 9.77 0.17
CA ALA A 221 15.59 11.14 0.43
C ALA A 221 16.55 11.26 1.63
N GLU A 222 16.35 10.46 2.68
CA GLU A 222 17.22 10.38 3.84
C GLU A 222 18.56 9.71 3.50
N TYR A 223 18.54 8.63 2.71
CA TYR A 223 19.72 7.88 2.31
C TYR A 223 20.71 8.74 1.55
N PHE A 224 20.25 9.55 0.62
CA PHE A 224 21.06 10.45 -0.20
C PHE A 224 21.19 11.87 0.37
N GLY A 225 20.44 12.17 1.41
CA GLY A 225 20.33 13.51 1.99
C GLY A 225 21.29 13.83 3.13
N GLY A 226 22.20 12.92 3.48
CA GLY A 226 23.19 13.12 4.54
C GLY A 226 22.71 12.75 5.95
N PRO A 227 23.60 12.81 6.97
CA PRO A 227 23.43 12.14 8.26
C PRO A 227 22.53 12.91 9.22
N ARG A 228 21.21 12.72 9.18
CA ARG A 228 20.25 13.41 10.07
C ARG A 228 19.16 12.52 10.66
N GLY A 229 19.54 11.35 11.14
CA GLY A 229 18.78 10.61 12.15
C GLY A 229 17.63 9.76 11.68
N GLY A 230 17.21 9.78 10.39
CA GLY A 230 16.20 8.88 9.86
C GLY A 230 16.76 7.50 9.51
N LEU A 231 15.88 6.51 9.29
CA LEU A 231 16.28 5.14 8.95
C LEU A 231 17.15 5.11 7.69
N GLY A 232 16.81 5.89 6.65
CA GLY A 232 17.60 5.97 5.42
C GLY A 232 19.02 6.45 5.66
N SER A 233 19.22 7.46 6.48
CA SER A 233 20.55 7.97 6.82
C SER A 233 21.36 7.00 7.67
N LEU A 234 20.70 6.27 8.60
CA LEU A 234 21.39 5.25 9.40
C LEU A 234 21.76 4.01 8.58
N ILE A 235 20.97 3.64 7.56
CA ILE A 235 21.35 2.60 6.59
C ILE A 235 22.63 3.03 5.87
N SER A 236 22.67 4.25 5.32
CA SER A 236 23.82 4.74 4.55
C SER A 236 25.08 4.88 5.40
N THR A 237 24.99 5.42 6.62
CA THR A 237 26.13 5.56 7.54
C THR A 237 26.63 4.22 8.05
N SER A 238 25.75 3.27 8.37
CA SER A 238 26.16 1.92 8.80
C SER A 238 26.84 1.15 7.68
N ALA A 239 26.34 1.27 6.44
CA ALA A 239 26.96 0.68 5.27
C ALA A 239 28.35 1.30 5.00
N ALA A 240 28.48 2.62 5.10
CA ALA A 240 29.75 3.32 4.91
C ALA A 240 30.80 2.97 5.97
N SER A 241 30.38 2.60 7.18
CA SER A 241 31.26 2.13 8.27
C SER A 241 31.48 0.61 8.26
N SER A 242 31.06 -0.09 7.21
CA SER A 242 31.16 -1.56 7.07
C SER A 242 30.38 -2.35 8.13
N ALA A 243 29.44 -1.72 8.84
CA ALA A 243 28.54 -2.36 9.81
C ALA A 243 27.28 -2.90 9.10
N TYR A 244 27.48 -3.89 8.22
CA TYR A 244 26.43 -4.37 7.32
C TYR A 244 25.24 -5.00 8.04
N ALA A 245 25.49 -5.81 9.09
CA ALA A 245 24.41 -6.40 9.88
C ALA A 245 23.49 -5.31 10.49
N ARG A 246 24.09 -4.21 10.97
CA ARG A 246 23.35 -3.06 11.47
C ARG A 246 22.59 -2.31 10.37
N ALA A 247 23.21 -2.12 9.20
CA ALA A 247 22.52 -1.54 8.05
C ALA A 247 21.27 -2.36 7.69
N TRP A 248 21.37 -3.70 7.66
CA TRP A 248 20.26 -4.59 7.43
C TRP A 248 19.21 -4.57 8.55
N ALA A 249 19.60 -4.36 9.82
CA ALA A 249 18.64 -4.16 10.91
C ALA A 249 17.78 -2.90 10.67
N TYR A 250 18.36 -1.79 10.21
CA TYR A 250 17.60 -0.60 9.80
C TYR A 250 16.75 -0.83 8.55
N VAL A 251 17.18 -1.67 7.60
CA VAL A 251 16.34 -2.08 6.45
C VAL A 251 15.11 -2.85 6.92
N VAL A 252 15.28 -3.80 7.85
CA VAL A 252 14.14 -4.56 8.45
C VAL A 252 13.17 -3.60 9.14
N ALA A 253 13.67 -2.63 9.90
CA ALA A 253 12.84 -1.60 10.52
C ALA A 253 12.09 -0.74 9.48
N SER A 254 12.74 -0.44 8.36
CA SER A 254 12.13 0.30 7.25
C SER A 254 10.99 -0.47 6.58
N ILE A 255 11.16 -1.79 6.40
CA ILE A 255 10.11 -2.67 5.90
C ILE A 255 8.93 -2.71 6.88
N ALA A 256 9.20 -2.82 8.18
CA ALA A 256 8.16 -2.80 9.22
C ALA A 256 7.39 -1.47 9.22
N LEU A 257 8.08 -0.34 9.08
CA LEU A 257 7.46 0.98 8.97
C LEU A 257 6.57 1.09 7.72
N GLY A 258 7.06 0.63 6.56
CA GLY A 258 6.28 0.62 5.32
C GLY A 258 5.03 -0.24 5.42
N LEU A 259 5.14 -1.42 6.04
CA LEU A 259 4.00 -2.30 6.32
C LEU A 259 3.00 -1.65 7.28
N LEU A 260 3.47 -0.95 8.31
CA LEU A 260 2.63 -0.20 9.24
C LEU A 260 1.77 0.84 8.51
N PHE A 261 2.38 1.64 7.64
CA PHE A 261 1.68 2.66 6.83
C PHE A 261 0.65 2.02 5.89
N TYR A 262 1.05 0.94 5.20
CA TYR A 262 0.15 0.20 4.32
C TYR A 262 -1.04 -0.40 5.08
N LEU A 263 -0.80 -1.06 6.21
CA LEU A 263 -1.85 -1.67 7.02
C LEU A 263 -2.76 -0.63 7.65
N ALA A 264 -2.21 0.50 8.12
CA ALA A 264 -3.01 1.61 8.66
C ALA A 264 -3.99 2.17 7.61
N THR A 265 -3.51 2.39 6.39
CA THR A 265 -4.37 2.86 5.29
C THR A 265 -5.36 1.80 4.80
N LEU A 266 -4.99 0.52 4.82
CA LEU A 266 -5.89 -0.59 4.53
C LEU A 266 -7.01 -0.71 5.58
N LEU A 267 -6.68 -0.54 6.86
CA LEU A 267 -7.67 -0.51 7.94
C LEU A 267 -8.61 0.69 7.79
N LEU A 268 -8.07 1.86 7.50
CA LEU A 268 -8.88 3.05 7.20
C LEU A 268 -9.85 2.79 6.04
N GLU A 269 -9.39 2.16 4.96
CA GLU A 269 -10.24 1.80 3.82
C GLU A 269 -11.38 0.86 4.25
N ARG A 270 -11.09 -0.15 5.08
CA ARG A 270 -12.12 -1.09 5.59
C ARG A 270 -13.13 -0.41 6.51
N LEU A 271 -12.69 0.51 7.36
CA LEU A 271 -13.57 1.26 8.26
C LEU A 271 -14.51 2.22 7.51
N VAL A 272 -14.01 2.85 6.45
CA VAL A 272 -14.79 3.79 5.63
C VAL A 272 -15.72 3.08 4.65
N GLN A 273 -15.41 1.82 4.26
CA GLN A 273 -16.20 1.02 3.30
C GLN A 273 -16.54 -0.38 3.85
N PRO A 274 -17.33 -0.50 4.92
CA PRO A 274 -17.62 -1.80 5.55
C PRO A 274 -18.45 -2.75 4.67
N HIS A 275 -19.11 -2.29 3.61
CA HIS A 275 -20.04 -3.09 2.80
C HIS A 275 -19.70 -3.06 1.30
N ARG A 276 -18.56 -3.64 0.90
CA ARG A 276 -18.45 -4.17 -0.47
C ARG A 276 -19.05 -5.60 -0.47
N THR A 277 -20.38 -5.70 -0.58
CA THR A 277 -21.01 -6.91 -1.09
C THR A 277 -20.37 -7.22 -2.44
N GLN A 278 -19.72 -8.38 -2.53
CA GLN A 278 -19.25 -8.92 -3.81
C GLN A 278 -20.46 -8.91 -4.76
N PRO A 279 -20.30 -8.42 -6.02
CA PRO A 279 -21.35 -8.59 -6.98
C PRO A 279 -21.62 -10.10 -7.08
N HIS A 280 -22.86 -10.49 -6.81
CA HIS A 280 -23.36 -11.82 -7.11
C HIS A 280 -22.90 -12.15 -8.53
N ARG A 281 -21.97 -13.08 -8.68
CA ARG A 281 -21.80 -13.82 -9.94
C ARG A 281 -23.13 -14.54 -10.16
N THR A 282 -24.06 -13.87 -10.85
CA THR A 282 -25.19 -14.53 -11.49
C THR A 282 -24.56 -15.54 -12.41
N GLY A 283 -24.62 -16.81 -11.99
CA GLY A 283 -24.25 -17.93 -12.81
C GLY A 283 -25.05 -17.84 -14.10
N GLY A 284 -24.37 -17.55 -15.20
CA GLY A 284 -24.90 -17.74 -16.53
C GLY A 284 -25.20 -19.21 -16.67
N GLY A 285 -26.48 -19.58 -16.48
CA GLY A 285 -26.99 -20.88 -16.85
C GLY A 285 -26.86 -20.99 -18.35
N ALA A 286 -26.11 -22.00 -18.77
CA ALA A 286 -26.04 -22.46 -20.14
C ALA A 286 -27.46 -22.77 -20.67
N ARG A 287 -27.74 -22.30 -21.85
CA ARG A 287 -28.54 -22.98 -22.86
C ARG A 287 -27.83 -22.86 -24.18
#